data_a192413ebe70c65c680ef4de1ba429ac
#
_entry.id   a192413ebe70c65c680ef4de1ba429ac
#
_cell.length_a   1.000
_cell.length_b   1.000
_cell.length_c   1.000
_cell.angle_alpha   90.00
_cell.angle_beta   90.00
_cell.angle_gamma   90.00
#
_symmetry.space_group_name_H-M   'P 1'
#
loop_
_entity.id
_entity.type
_entity.pdbx_description
1 polymer ?
#
loop_
_entity_poly.entity_id
_entity_poly.type
_entity_poly.pdbx_seq_one_letter_code
_entity_poly.pdbx_strand_id
1 'polypeptide(L)'
;PEAPLAAGVADALDDAGVYAFGPQSEQARIETDKSFQREFMAENDVSGCPDFEVFEDGEAACEYIDEYDGDLVIKPAGLTGGKGVKVIGDQVTAEEGKEYIRDSDYDRIVLEERLVGEEFTIQGFVANGSLRITPAVQDHKRAYEGDEGPNTGGMGSYTDATFQLPFMDEGDSAEALAIMREVVDALEGYKGVLYGQFMLTADGIKVVEFNARFGDPEAMNTLPVLETDFLDVLVAAREGEALPELDFAEQATVCKYAVPDGYPTDPDAGAKVTIDEDNAGDAILYYASVDARDDGI
;
A
#
# COMPACT_ATOMS: atom_id res chain seq x y z
N PRO A 1 5.34 -9.00 -4.64
CA PRO A 1 4.54 -9.71 -3.64
C PRO A 1 5.21 -9.69 -2.27
N GLU A 2 4.45 -9.50 -1.20
CA GLU A 2 4.90 -9.33 0.19
C GLU A 2 5.66 -10.55 0.71
N ALA A 3 5.11 -11.74 0.52
CA ALA A 3 5.70 -12.97 1.08
C ALA A 3 7.10 -13.29 0.55
N PRO A 4 7.44 -13.17 -0.75
CA PRO A 4 8.81 -13.30 -1.22
C PRO A 4 9.76 -12.24 -0.66
N LEU A 5 9.31 -10.99 -0.46
CA LEU A 5 10.13 -9.95 0.18
C LEU A 5 10.43 -10.29 1.63
N ALA A 6 9.41 -10.67 2.39
CA ALA A 6 9.57 -11.14 3.78
C ALA A 6 10.48 -12.37 3.89
N ALA A 7 10.48 -13.24 2.87
CA ALA A 7 11.35 -14.41 2.81
C ALA A 7 12.77 -14.11 2.33
N GLY A 8 13.14 -12.85 2.07
CA GLY A 8 14.49 -12.46 1.66
C GLY A 8 14.86 -12.82 0.22
N VAL A 9 13.90 -12.73 -0.71
CA VAL A 9 14.19 -13.03 -2.12
C VAL A 9 15.28 -12.13 -2.71
N ALA A 10 15.29 -10.84 -2.34
CA ALA A 10 16.29 -9.90 -2.82
C ALA A 10 17.69 -10.22 -2.24
N ASP A 11 17.76 -10.61 -0.97
CA ASP A 11 18.98 -11.05 -0.32
C ASP A 11 19.56 -12.28 -1.02
N ALA A 12 18.72 -13.30 -1.27
CA ALA A 12 19.14 -14.52 -1.95
C ALA A 12 19.63 -14.29 -3.39
N LEU A 13 19.02 -13.34 -4.12
CA LEU A 13 19.46 -12.95 -5.46
C LEU A 13 20.79 -12.20 -5.42
N ASP A 14 20.96 -11.24 -4.50
CA ASP A 14 22.21 -10.52 -4.33
C ASP A 14 23.36 -11.47 -3.94
N ASP A 15 23.13 -12.44 -3.05
CA ASP A 15 24.09 -13.50 -2.69
C ASP A 15 24.47 -14.37 -3.90
N ALA A 16 23.54 -14.59 -4.82
CA ALA A 16 23.80 -15.31 -6.07
C ALA A 16 24.44 -14.44 -7.17
N GLY A 17 24.71 -13.16 -6.90
CA GLY A 17 25.26 -12.20 -7.86
C GLY A 17 24.26 -11.75 -8.91
N VAL A 18 22.97 -11.89 -8.65
CA VAL A 18 21.87 -11.44 -9.52
C VAL A 18 21.31 -10.14 -8.98
N TYR A 19 21.39 -9.08 -9.76
CA TYR A 19 20.80 -7.79 -9.35
C TYR A 19 19.29 -7.89 -9.25
N ALA A 20 18.76 -7.51 -8.09
CA ALA A 20 17.33 -7.39 -7.83
C ALA A 20 16.98 -5.91 -7.59
N PHE A 21 15.99 -5.37 -8.33
CA PHE A 21 15.38 -4.09 -8.02
C PHE A 21 14.25 -4.30 -7.00
N GLY A 22 14.64 -4.42 -5.76
CA GLY A 22 13.76 -4.65 -4.61
C GLY A 22 14.57 -4.53 -3.32
N PRO A 23 13.92 -4.18 -2.19
CA PRO A 23 14.60 -4.04 -0.91
C PRO A 23 15.03 -5.40 -0.37
N GLN A 24 16.10 -5.41 0.40
CA GLN A 24 16.49 -6.55 1.21
C GLN A 24 15.50 -6.76 2.35
N SER A 25 15.50 -7.94 2.95
CA SER A 25 14.53 -8.33 3.99
C SER A 25 14.48 -7.34 5.16
N GLU A 26 15.62 -6.80 5.59
CA GLU A 26 15.68 -5.82 6.67
C GLU A 26 14.93 -4.52 6.32
N GLN A 27 15.09 -4.02 5.09
CA GLN A 27 14.41 -2.82 4.61
C GLN A 27 12.93 -3.10 4.26
N ALA A 28 12.62 -4.33 3.83
CA ALA A 28 11.25 -4.76 3.56
C ALA A 28 10.38 -4.80 4.83
N ARG A 29 10.98 -4.74 6.01
CA ARG A 29 10.25 -4.61 7.28
C ARG A 29 9.34 -3.38 7.32
N ILE A 30 9.64 -2.35 6.55
CA ILE A 30 8.76 -1.18 6.42
C ILE A 30 7.33 -1.56 5.95
N GLU A 31 7.16 -2.70 5.27
CA GLU A 31 5.87 -3.27 4.90
C GLU A 31 5.50 -4.48 5.77
N THR A 32 6.46 -5.35 6.03
CA THR A 32 6.17 -6.68 6.58
C THR A 32 5.95 -6.69 8.09
N ASP A 33 6.27 -5.60 8.79
CA ASP A 33 6.15 -5.44 10.23
C ASP A 33 5.62 -4.04 10.58
N LYS A 34 4.33 -3.93 10.89
CA LYS A 34 3.68 -2.64 11.18
C LYS A 34 4.18 -2.00 12.47
N SER A 35 4.63 -2.79 13.44
CA SER A 35 5.23 -2.24 14.64
C SER A 35 6.59 -1.61 14.33
N PHE A 36 7.42 -2.31 13.55
CA PHE A 36 8.67 -1.73 13.04
C PHE A 36 8.42 -0.45 12.25
N GLN A 37 7.43 -0.43 11.36
CA GLN A 37 7.12 0.75 10.56
C GLN A 37 6.86 1.97 11.44
N ARG A 38 6.03 1.83 12.47
CA ARG A 38 5.71 2.94 13.38
C ARG A 38 6.87 3.35 14.28
N GLU A 39 7.54 2.37 14.88
CA GLU A 39 8.75 2.59 15.68
C GLU A 39 9.84 3.29 14.84
N PHE A 40 10.07 2.82 13.60
CA PHE A 40 11.00 3.43 12.65
C PHE A 40 10.64 4.90 12.32
N MET A 41 9.36 5.18 12.06
CA MET A 41 8.92 6.56 11.79
C MET A 41 9.16 7.46 12.99
N ALA A 42 8.84 7.01 14.19
CA ALA A 42 9.03 7.78 15.42
C ALA A 42 10.52 7.97 15.76
N GLU A 43 11.36 6.94 15.61
CA GLU A 43 12.80 7.00 15.90
C GLU A 43 13.57 7.92 14.93
N ASN A 44 13.07 8.09 13.72
CA ASN A 44 13.68 8.93 12.68
C ASN A 44 12.96 10.26 12.45
N ASP A 45 12.06 10.66 13.34
CA ASP A 45 11.29 11.91 13.24
C ASP A 45 10.58 12.06 11.88
N VAL A 46 10.08 10.96 11.28
CA VAL A 46 9.35 10.98 10.01
C VAL A 46 8.02 11.69 10.22
N SER A 47 7.78 12.71 9.42
CA SER A 47 6.55 13.52 9.46
C SER A 47 5.29 12.69 9.14
N GLY A 48 4.15 13.13 9.61
CA GLY A 48 2.86 12.47 9.32
C GLY A 48 2.65 11.14 10.02
N CYS A 49 3.51 10.74 10.96
CA CYS A 49 3.28 9.57 11.80
C CYS A 49 2.01 9.79 12.65
N PRO A 50 1.02 8.89 12.62
CA PRO A 50 -0.10 8.95 13.54
C PRO A 50 0.35 8.67 14.98
N ASP A 51 -0.46 9.07 15.95
CA ASP A 51 -0.27 8.63 17.34
C ASP A 51 -0.48 7.12 17.41
N PHE A 52 0.45 6.42 18.06
CA PHE A 52 0.40 4.96 18.15
C PHE A 52 1.02 4.44 19.43
N GLU A 53 0.63 3.22 19.78
CA GLU A 53 1.27 2.44 20.86
C GLU A 53 1.38 0.98 20.42
N VAL A 54 2.46 0.31 20.85
CA VAL A 54 2.73 -1.10 20.50
C VAL A 54 2.64 -1.96 21.74
N PHE A 55 1.87 -3.06 21.65
CA PHE A 55 1.62 -3.98 22.76
C PHE A 55 2.09 -5.40 22.43
N GLU A 56 2.80 -6.01 23.35
CA GLU A 56 3.11 -7.46 23.39
C GLU A 56 2.12 -8.22 24.30
N ASP A 57 1.33 -7.49 25.10
CA ASP A 57 0.31 -8.03 25.99
C ASP A 57 -1.08 -7.57 25.53
N GLY A 58 -1.93 -8.51 25.14
CA GLY A 58 -3.28 -8.23 24.68
C GLY A 58 -4.18 -7.61 25.74
N GLU A 59 -3.99 -7.92 27.03
CA GLU A 59 -4.79 -7.29 28.08
C GLU A 59 -4.37 -5.83 28.29
N ALA A 60 -3.07 -5.51 28.21
CA ALA A 60 -2.61 -4.13 28.25
C ALA A 60 -3.15 -3.33 27.04
N ALA A 61 -3.21 -3.94 25.86
CA ALA A 61 -3.84 -3.31 24.69
C ALA A 61 -5.34 -3.05 24.92
N CYS A 62 -6.06 -3.99 25.56
CA CYS A 62 -7.47 -3.81 25.91
C CYS A 62 -7.69 -2.68 26.93
N GLU A 63 -6.82 -2.59 27.94
CA GLU A 63 -6.86 -1.50 28.94
C GLU A 63 -6.64 -0.14 28.26
N TYR A 64 -5.68 -0.06 27.32
CA TYR A 64 -5.43 1.16 26.55
C TYR A 64 -6.64 1.60 25.71
N ILE A 65 -7.38 0.65 25.10
CA ILE A 65 -8.62 0.95 24.37
C ILE A 65 -9.66 1.59 25.29
N ASP A 66 -9.76 1.14 26.56
CA ASP A 66 -10.72 1.69 27.51
C ASP A 66 -10.33 3.09 28.03
N GLU A 67 -9.05 3.43 28.01
CA GLU A 67 -8.50 4.71 28.50
C GLU A 67 -8.36 5.76 27.41
N TYR A 68 -8.31 5.36 26.13
CA TYR A 68 -8.08 6.28 25.02
C TYR A 68 -9.34 7.13 24.72
N ASP A 69 -9.11 8.43 24.59
CA ASP A 69 -10.18 9.39 24.24
C ASP A 69 -10.30 9.53 22.73
N GLY A 70 -10.99 8.63 22.08
CA GLY A 70 -11.19 8.61 20.63
C GLY A 70 -11.38 7.22 20.05
N ASP A 71 -11.44 7.15 18.74
CA ASP A 71 -11.46 5.88 18.00
C ASP A 71 -10.03 5.42 17.68
N LEU A 72 -9.81 4.12 17.73
CA LEU A 72 -8.53 3.48 17.45
C LEU A 72 -8.61 2.52 16.26
N VAL A 73 -7.47 2.31 15.64
CA VAL A 73 -7.26 1.26 14.64
C VAL A 73 -6.38 0.17 15.22
N ILE A 74 -6.84 -1.06 15.19
CA ILE A 74 -6.12 -2.26 15.64
C ILE A 74 -5.38 -2.85 14.44
N LYS A 75 -4.05 -2.90 14.50
CA LYS A 75 -3.20 -3.46 13.43
C LYS A 75 -2.30 -4.55 14.00
N PRO A 76 -2.52 -5.84 13.69
CA PRO A 76 -1.52 -6.88 13.96
C PRO A 76 -0.19 -6.55 13.28
N ALA A 77 0.94 -6.74 13.98
CA ALA A 77 2.26 -6.31 13.49
C ALA A 77 2.67 -7.01 12.19
N GLY A 78 2.39 -8.30 12.05
CA GLY A 78 2.79 -9.09 10.89
C GLY A 78 1.90 -8.91 9.65
N LEU A 79 2.26 -9.63 8.58
CA LEU A 79 1.50 -9.65 7.33
C LEU A 79 0.13 -10.31 7.53
N THR A 80 -0.94 -9.57 7.26
CA THR A 80 -2.33 -10.05 7.36
C THR A 80 -3.10 -9.97 6.04
N GLY A 81 -2.42 -9.56 4.94
CA GLY A 81 -3.05 -9.38 3.63
C GLY A 81 -4.21 -8.37 3.65
N GLY A 82 -4.12 -7.32 4.46
CA GLY A 82 -5.15 -6.29 4.60
C GLY A 82 -6.39 -6.70 5.41
N LYS A 83 -6.48 -7.96 5.84
CA LYS A 83 -7.69 -8.51 6.53
C LYS A 83 -7.62 -8.45 8.05
N GLY A 84 -6.46 -8.19 8.63
CA GLY A 84 -6.24 -8.15 10.07
C GLY A 84 -6.52 -6.79 10.73
N VAL A 85 -6.66 -5.73 9.95
CA VAL A 85 -6.93 -4.39 10.47
C VAL A 85 -8.40 -4.26 10.87
N LYS A 86 -8.64 -3.69 12.05
CA LYS A 86 -9.97 -3.37 12.56
C LYS A 86 -10.05 -1.90 12.97
N VAL A 87 -11.08 -1.21 12.52
CA VAL A 87 -11.33 0.20 12.85
C VAL A 87 -12.46 0.27 13.88
N ILE A 88 -12.11 0.68 15.09
CA ILE A 88 -13.10 0.90 16.17
C ILE A 88 -13.95 2.11 15.78
N GLY A 89 -15.25 2.02 16.04
CA GLY A 89 -16.21 3.08 15.72
C GLY A 89 -16.70 3.08 14.27
N ASP A 90 -16.14 2.21 13.40
CA ASP A 90 -16.59 2.01 12.01
C ASP A 90 -16.89 0.53 11.72
N GLN A 91 -15.89 -0.32 11.80
CA GLN A 91 -16.01 -1.76 11.46
C GLN A 91 -16.38 -2.61 12.67
N VAL A 92 -15.91 -2.22 13.85
CA VAL A 92 -16.12 -2.94 15.11
C VAL A 92 -16.40 -1.95 16.26
N THR A 93 -17.10 -2.41 17.28
CA THR A 93 -17.19 -1.72 18.56
C THR A 93 -15.90 -1.91 19.36
N ALA A 94 -15.69 -1.11 20.42
CA ALA A 94 -14.55 -1.29 21.32
C ALA A 94 -14.51 -2.70 21.93
N GLU A 95 -15.67 -3.25 22.33
CA GLU A 95 -15.76 -4.60 22.89
C GLU A 95 -15.39 -5.68 21.87
N GLU A 96 -15.90 -5.59 20.65
CA GLU A 96 -15.54 -6.53 19.56
C GLU A 96 -14.05 -6.42 19.20
N GLY A 97 -13.48 -5.21 19.25
CA GLY A 97 -12.05 -4.98 19.08
C GLY A 97 -11.22 -5.67 20.16
N LYS A 98 -11.64 -5.57 21.44
CA LYS A 98 -10.99 -6.26 22.56
C LYS A 98 -11.14 -7.79 22.47
N GLU A 99 -12.30 -8.29 22.04
CA GLU A 99 -12.47 -9.73 21.76
C GLU A 99 -11.52 -10.18 20.65
N TYR A 100 -11.43 -9.41 19.56
CA TYR A 100 -10.51 -9.70 18.47
C TYR A 100 -9.05 -9.78 18.94
N ILE A 101 -8.61 -8.87 19.82
CA ILE A 101 -7.26 -8.89 20.39
C ILE A 101 -7.03 -10.16 21.22
N ARG A 102 -7.99 -10.51 22.12
CA ARG A 102 -7.87 -11.69 22.99
C ARG A 102 -7.90 -13.01 22.25
N ASP A 103 -8.66 -13.08 21.16
CA ASP A 103 -8.79 -14.29 20.34
C ASP A 103 -7.66 -14.43 19.29
N SER A 104 -6.80 -13.43 19.16
CA SER A 104 -5.70 -13.45 18.20
C SER A 104 -4.44 -14.09 18.81
N ASP A 105 -3.69 -14.80 17.94
CA ASP A 105 -2.37 -15.37 18.27
C ASP A 105 -1.22 -14.44 17.84
N TYR A 106 -1.46 -13.13 17.74
CA TYR A 106 -0.43 -12.18 17.31
C TYR A 106 0.52 -11.82 18.45
N ASP A 107 1.82 -11.90 18.21
CA ASP A 107 2.86 -11.57 19.17
C ASP A 107 2.88 -10.08 19.53
N ARG A 108 2.52 -9.21 18.58
CA ARG A 108 2.51 -7.74 18.75
C ARG A 108 1.30 -7.14 18.04
N ILE A 109 0.72 -6.13 18.67
CA ILE A 109 -0.42 -5.36 18.17
C ILE A 109 -0.06 -3.87 18.23
N VAL A 110 -0.33 -3.16 17.16
CA VAL A 110 -0.25 -1.70 17.09
C VAL A 110 -1.66 -1.15 17.23
N LEU A 111 -1.86 -0.25 18.18
CA LEU A 111 -3.05 0.59 18.29
C LEU A 111 -2.68 2.00 17.82
N GLU A 112 -3.43 2.52 16.85
CA GLU A 112 -3.19 3.84 16.27
C GLU A 112 -4.44 4.72 16.37
N GLU A 113 -4.25 6.03 16.41
CA GLU A 113 -5.35 6.96 16.24
C GLU A 113 -6.11 6.68 14.93
N ARG A 114 -7.43 6.78 14.95
CA ARG A 114 -8.22 6.70 13.72
C ARG A 114 -8.09 7.99 12.93
N LEU A 115 -7.46 7.91 11.78
CA LEU A 115 -7.39 9.01 10.84
C LEU A 115 -8.74 9.21 10.13
N VAL A 116 -9.09 10.46 9.86
CA VAL A 116 -10.31 10.85 9.13
C VAL A 116 -9.94 11.84 8.03
N GLY A 117 -10.27 11.51 6.79
CA GLY A 117 -9.94 12.33 5.64
C GLY A 117 -10.10 11.57 4.33
N GLU A 118 -9.45 12.05 3.28
CA GLU A 118 -9.43 11.39 1.97
C GLU A 118 -8.13 10.60 1.80
N GLU A 119 -8.24 9.31 1.52
CA GLU A 119 -7.09 8.45 1.26
C GLU A 119 -6.54 8.65 -0.15
N PHE A 120 -5.22 8.61 -0.27
CA PHE A 120 -4.52 8.57 -1.55
C PHE A 120 -3.16 7.87 -1.40
N THR A 121 -2.58 7.52 -2.54
CA THR A 121 -1.28 6.85 -2.59
C THR A 121 -0.34 7.56 -3.54
N ILE A 122 0.95 7.53 -3.21
CA ILE A 122 2.04 7.90 -4.11
C ILE A 122 3.06 6.77 -4.09
N GLN A 123 3.47 6.32 -5.26
CA GLN A 123 4.53 5.33 -5.40
C GLN A 123 5.80 6.01 -5.89
N GLY A 124 6.95 5.46 -5.55
CA GLY A 124 8.22 6.00 -6.00
C GLY A 124 9.24 4.91 -6.30
N PHE A 125 10.02 5.13 -7.35
CA PHE A 125 11.22 4.35 -7.63
C PHE A 125 12.36 4.91 -6.78
N VAL A 126 13.02 4.04 -6.04
CA VAL A 126 14.12 4.41 -5.15
C VAL A 126 15.37 3.61 -5.50
N ALA A 127 16.46 4.27 -5.75
CA ALA A 127 17.80 3.69 -5.86
C ALA A 127 18.86 4.77 -5.76
N ASN A 128 20.03 4.41 -5.22
CA ASN A 128 21.23 5.27 -5.20
C ASN A 128 20.95 6.67 -4.60
N GLY A 129 20.09 6.76 -3.56
CA GLY A 129 19.68 8.01 -2.94
C GLY A 129 18.71 8.86 -3.78
N SER A 130 18.28 8.37 -4.94
CA SER A 130 17.26 9.03 -5.77
C SER A 130 15.87 8.49 -5.42
N LEU A 131 14.89 9.40 -5.31
CA LEU A 131 13.47 9.09 -5.27
C LEU A 131 12.79 9.76 -6.47
N ARG A 132 12.04 9.00 -7.27
CA ARG A 132 11.24 9.46 -8.39
C ARG A 132 9.81 8.96 -8.22
N ILE A 133 8.88 9.88 -8.03
CA ILE A 133 7.48 9.55 -7.71
C ILE A 133 6.63 9.42 -8.97
N THR A 134 5.56 8.63 -8.85
CA THR A 134 4.48 8.51 -9.83
C THR A 134 3.36 9.51 -9.53
N PRO A 135 2.40 9.71 -10.45
CA PRO A 135 1.16 10.42 -10.15
C PRO A 135 0.45 9.86 -8.92
N ALA A 136 -0.28 10.72 -8.20
CA ALA A 136 -1.12 10.29 -7.09
C ALA A 136 -2.30 9.44 -7.59
N VAL A 137 -2.67 8.43 -6.81
CA VAL A 137 -3.76 7.50 -7.12
C VAL A 137 -4.69 7.40 -5.92
N GLN A 138 -6.00 7.39 -6.14
CA GLN A 138 -6.96 7.01 -5.13
C GLN A 138 -7.47 5.59 -5.39
N ASP A 139 -7.35 4.74 -4.40
CA ASP A 139 -7.87 3.38 -4.37
C ASP A 139 -9.19 3.33 -3.59
N HIS A 140 -10.08 2.42 -3.99
CA HIS A 140 -11.37 2.17 -3.35
C HIS A 140 -11.40 0.73 -2.83
N LYS A 141 -11.28 0.58 -1.52
CA LYS A 141 -11.12 -0.73 -0.85
C LYS A 141 -12.43 -1.39 -0.44
N ARG A 142 -13.52 -0.63 -0.32
CA ARG A 142 -14.80 -1.19 0.08
C ARG A 142 -15.46 -1.95 -1.07
N ALA A 143 -16.07 -3.09 -0.74
CA ALA A 143 -16.62 -4.02 -1.74
C ALA A 143 -17.85 -3.48 -2.49
N TYR A 144 -18.63 -2.58 -1.89
CA TYR A 144 -19.92 -2.15 -2.41
C TYR A 144 -19.96 -0.65 -2.70
N GLU A 145 -20.95 -0.24 -3.50
CA GLU A 145 -21.21 1.16 -3.81
C GLU A 145 -21.43 2.00 -2.54
N GLY A 146 -21.01 3.28 -2.57
CA GLY A 146 -21.16 4.19 -1.45
C GLY A 146 -20.14 3.99 -0.33
N ASP A 147 -19.00 3.36 -0.63
CA ASP A 147 -17.95 3.03 0.33
C ASP A 147 -18.45 2.13 1.47
N GLU A 148 -19.26 1.13 1.11
CA GLU A 148 -19.89 0.20 2.03
C GLU A 148 -19.30 -1.22 1.90
N GLY A 149 -19.60 -2.07 2.88
CA GLY A 149 -19.22 -3.48 2.93
C GLY A 149 -17.81 -3.72 3.48
N PRO A 150 -17.32 -4.96 3.37
CA PRO A 150 -15.99 -5.32 3.88
C PRO A 150 -14.86 -4.71 3.06
N ASN A 151 -13.70 -4.55 3.68
CA ASN A 151 -12.48 -4.19 2.98
C ASN A 151 -12.03 -5.31 2.04
N THR A 152 -11.46 -4.93 0.90
CA THR A 152 -10.85 -5.80 -0.11
C THR A 152 -9.40 -5.41 -0.34
N GLY A 153 -8.71 -6.07 -1.26
CA GLY A 153 -7.39 -5.64 -1.75
C GLY A 153 -7.42 -4.40 -2.66
N GLY A 154 -8.62 -3.96 -3.04
CA GLY A 154 -8.90 -2.85 -3.96
C GLY A 154 -9.98 -3.27 -4.96
N MET A 155 -11.01 -2.42 -5.14
CA MET A 155 -12.09 -2.64 -6.12
C MET A 155 -11.90 -1.82 -7.39
N GLY A 156 -10.93 -0.94 -7.36
CA GLY A 156 -10.52 -0.07 -8.44
C GLY A 156 -9.88 1.19 -7.92
N SER A 157 -9.28 1.93 -8.85
CA SER A 157 -8.50 3.12 -8.54
C SER A 157 -8.51 4.08 -9.72
N TYR A 158 -8.13 5.31 -9.48
CA TYR A 158 -7.98 6.28 -10.56
C TYR A 158 -6.83 7.27 -10.27
N THR A 159 -6.31 7.85 -11.35
CA THR A 159 -5.45 9.04 -11.29
C THR A 159 -5.99 10.11 -12.23
N ASP A 160 -5.63 11.36 -11.99
CA ASP A 160 -6.02 12.50 -12.82
C ASP A 160 -4.91 12.89 -13.80
N ALA A 161 -5.28 13.52 -14.91
CA ALA A 161 -4.34 14.00 -15.93
C ALA A 161 -3.40 15.11 -15.44
N THR A 162 -3.72 15.74 -14.32
CA THR A 162 -2.90 16.76 -13.64
C THR A 162 -1.90 16.16 -12.65
N PHE A 163 -1.89 14.82 -12.49
CA PHE A 163 -1.10 14.05 -11.52
C PHE A 163 -1.47 14.30 -10.06
N GLN A 164 -2.48 15.13 -9.84
CA GLN A 164 -3.09 15.40 -8.53
C GLN A 164 -4.54 14.95 -8.54
N LEU A 165 -5.02 14.46 -7.41
CA LEU A 165 -6.42 14.06 -7.28
C LEU A 165 -7.31 15.29 -7.06
N PRO A 166 -8.60 15.24 -7.41
CA PRO A 166 -9.49 16.42 -7.37
C PRO A 166 -9.65 17.09 -6.00
N PHE A 167 -9.34 16.38 -4.92
CA PHE A 167 -9.40 16.88 -3.55
C PHE A 167 -8.06 17.38 -3.00
N MET A 168 -6.97 17.23 -3.78
CA MET A 168 -5.61 17.62 -3.40
C MET A 168 -5.22 18.98 -3.98
N ASP A 169 -4.30 19.65 -3.31
CA ASP A 169 -3.59 20.81 -3.85
C ASP A 169 -2.08 20.53 -4.01
N GLU A 170 -1.34 21.51 -4.54
CA GLU A 170 0.12 21.36 -4.75
C GLU A 170 0.89 21.21 -3.43
N GLY A 171 0.37 21.75 -2.33
CA GLY A 171 0.94 21.61 -1.00
C GLY A 171 0.87 20.19 -0.50
N ASP A 172 -0.26 19.51 -0.70
CA ASP A 172 -0.48 18.14 -0.25
C ASP A 172 0.50 17.17 -0.91
N SER A 173 0.67 17.28 -2.23
CA SER A 173 1.63 16.44 -2.97
C SER A 173 3.09 16.70 -2.54
N ALA A 174 3.42 17.96 -2.26
CA ALA A 174 4.76 18.33 -1.79
C ALA A 174 5.03 17.80 -0.38
N GLU A 175 4.03 17.84 0.51
CA GLU A 175 4.14 17.29 1.87
C GLU A 175 4.30 15.77 1.84
N ALA A 176 3.47 15.05 1.08
CA ALA A 176 3.60 13.59 0.92
C ALA A 176 4.96 13.19 0.34
N LEU A 177 5.48 13.93 -0.66
CA LEU A 177 6.82 13.72 -1.19
C LEU A 177 7.91 13.97 -0.15
N ALA A 178 7.77 14.97 0.69
CA ALA A 178 8.72 15.24 1.77
C ALA A 178 8.77 14.06 2.76
N ILE A 179 7.61 13.56 3.17
CA ILE A 179 7.51 12.38 4.04
C ILE A 179 8.19 11.15 3.40
N MET A 180 7.94 10.89 2.11
CA MET A 180 8.61 9.78 1.41
C MET A 180 10.13 9.95 1.37
N ARG A 181 10.64 11.18 1.24
CA ARG A 181 12.09 11.44 1.27
C ARG A 181 12.68 11.20 2.64
N GLU A 182 12.03 11.62 3.71
CA GLU A 182 12.44 11.33 5.08
C GLU A 182 12.60 9.83 5.32
N VAL A 183 11.63 9.03 4.84
CA VAL A 183 11.70 7.56 4.91
C VAL A 183 12.87 7.00 4.11
N VAL A 184 13.07 7.46 2.86
CA VAL A 184 14.16 6.99 2.00
C VAL A 184 15.52 7.36 2.58
N ASP A 185 15.65 8.54 3.16
CA ASP A 185 16.90 9.01 3.77
C ASP A 185 17.23 8.20 5.04
N ALA A 186 16.20 7.79 5.80
CA ALA A 186 16.36 6.96 6.99
C ALA A 186 16.60 5.46 6.66
N LEU A 187 16.02 4.95 5.56
CA LEU A 187 16.23 3.58 5.07
C LEU A 187 17.52 3.53 4.21
N GLU A 188 18.69 3.56 4.85
CA GLU A 188 19.98 3.54 4.15
C GLU A 188 20.07 2.42 3.10
N GLY A 189 20.42 2.80 1.87
CA GLY A 189 20.63 1.85 0.77
C GLY A 189 19.35 1.20 0.22
N TYR A 190 18.17 1.73 0.54
CA TYR A 190 16.92 1.23 -0.03
C TYR A 190 16.95 1.26 -1.56
N LYS A 191 16.56 0.15 -2.18
CA LYS A 191 16.36 0.05 -3.63
C LYS A 191 15.06 -0.69 -3.92
N GLY A 192 14.28 -0.17 -4.84
CA GLY A 192 13.00 -0.77 -5.21
C GLY A 192 11.90 0.26 -5.34
N VAL A 193 10.68 -0.20 -5.25
CA VAL A 193 9.50 0.66 -5.20
C VAL A 193 9.12 0.90 -3.74
N LEU A 194 8.98 2.15 -3.36
CA LEU A 194 8.37 2.55 -2.09
C LEU A 194 6.95 3.06 -2.40
N TYR A 195 5.97 2.51 -1.74
CA TYR A 195 4.57 2.92 -1.82
C TYR A 195 4.20 3.58 -0.50
N GLY A 196 3.74 4.82 -0.56
CA GLY A 196 3.17 5.53 0.57
C GLY A 196 1.66 5.62 0.44
N GLN A 197 0.92 5.13 1.42
CA GLN A 197 -0.50 5.37 1.58
C GLN A 197 -0.71 6.46 2.61
N PHE A 198 -1.43 7.48 2.22
CA PHE A 198 -1.64 8.70 2.99
C PHE A 198 -3.11 8.98 3.22
N MET A 199 -3.38 9.75 4.25
CA MET A 199 -4.68 10.36 4.53
C MET A 199 -4.51 11.89 4.54
N LEU A 200 -5.23 12.59 3.68
CA LEU A 200 -5.37 14.04 3.76
C LEU A 200 -6.39 14.37 4.85
N THR A 201 -5.89 14.77 6.00
CA THR A 201 -6.69 15.11 7.18
C THR A 201 -6.86 16.62 7.33
N ALA A 202 -7.66 17.06 8.31
CA ALA A 202 -7.77 18.47 8.66
C ALA A 202 -6.46 19.07 9.19
N ASP A 203 -5.54 18.25 9.70
CA ASP A 203 -4.27 18.62 10.32
C ASP A 203 -3.05 18.35 9.40
N GLY A 204 -3.27 18.15 8.10
CA GLY A 204 -2.24 17.84 7.11
C GLY A 204 -2.18 16.36 6.71
N ILE A 205 -1.10 15.99 6.05
CA ILE A 205 -0.91 14.63 5.55
C ILE A 205 -0.45 13.70 6.68
N LYS A 206 -1.16 12.57 6.82
CA LYS A 206 -0.81 11.49 7.74
C LYS A 206 -0.52 10.21 6.98
N VAL A 207 0.39 9.40 7.49
CA VAL A 207 0.77 8.11 6.90
C VAL A 207 -0.17 7.01 7.39
N VAL A 208 -0.88 6.36 6.47
CA VAL A 208 -1.66 5.16 6.76
C VAL A 208 -0.74 3.94 6.83
N GLU A 209 0.10 3.74 5.81
CA GLU A 209 1.14 2.72 5.77
C GLU A 209 2.17 2.97 4.65
N PHE A 210 3.31 2.32 4.75
CA PHE A 210 4.26 2.13 3.65
C PHE A 210 4.28 0.68 3.19
N ASN A 211 4.47 0.47 1.88
CA ASN A 211 4.71 -0.84 1.31
C ASN A 211 5.99 -0.80 0.45
N ALA A 212 6.67 -1.93 0.34
CA ALA A 212 7.98 -2.07 -0.29
C ALA A 212 7.89 -2.65 -1.73
N ARG A 213 6.79 -2.40 -2.39
CA ARG A 213 6.46 -2.89 -3.74
C ARG A 213 5.41 -1.99 -4.39
N PHE A 214 5.10 -2.26 -5.67
CA PHE A 214 3.98 -1.59 -6.32
C PHE A 214 2.64 -1.90 -5.64
N GLY A 215 1.77 -0.91 -5.59
CA GLY A 215 0.37 -1.09 -5.23
C GLY A 215 -0.40 -1.83 -6.33
N ASP A 216 -1.40 -2.56 -5.91
CA ASP A 216 -2.39 -3.23 -6.75
C ASP A 216 -3.78 -2.83 -6.23
N PRO A 217 -4.52 -1.98 -6.97
CA PRO A 217 -4.45 -1.71 -8.42
C PRO A 217 -3.59 -0.52 -8.89
N GLU A 218 -2.93 0.24 -8.08
CA GLU A 218 -2.35 1.55 -8.42
C GLU A 218 -1.29 1.47 -9.53
N ALA A 219 -0.53 0.38 -9.62
CA ALA A 219 0.43 0.18 -10.70
C ALA A 219 -0.24 0.20 -12.07
N MET A 220 -1.48 -0.28 -12.16
CA MET A 220 -2.28 -0.29 -13.40
C MET A 220 -2.79 1.10 -13.78
N ASN A 221 -2.73 2.07 -12.88
CA ASN A 221 -2.99 3.47 -13.20
C ASN A 221 -1.73 4.20 -13.69
N THR A 222 -0.60 3.95 -13.07
CA THR A 222 0.61 4.77 -13.24
C THR A 222 1.54 4.25 -14.33
N LEU A 223 1.74 2.93 -14.43
CA LEU A 223 2.65 2.36 -15.42
C LEU A 223 2.20 2.51 -16.88
N PRO A 224 0.91 2.43 -17.23
CA PRO A 224 0.48 2.65 -18.62
C PRO A 224 0.68 4.07 -19.14
N VAL A 225 0.79 5.06 -18.26
CA VAL A 225 1.01 6.47 -18.60
C VAL A 225 2.46 6.91 -18.41
N LEU A 226 3.34 6.01 -17.97
CA LEU A 226 4.78 6.28 -17.88
C LEU A 226 5.38 6.32 -19.29
N GLU A 227 5.91 7.50 -19.71
CA GLU A 227 6.58 7.69 -20.99
C GLU A 227 8.09 7.42 -20.93
N THR A 228 8.69 7.59 -19.74
CA THR A 228 10.09 7.20 -19.51
C THR A 228 10.24 5.69 -19.66
N ASP A 229 11.24 5.24 -20.42
CA ASP A 229 11.49 3.80 -20.56
C ASP A 229 11.80 3.19 -19.17
N PHE A 230 10.95 2.27 -18.75
CA PHE A 230 11.12 1.59 -17.47
C PHE A 230 12.46 0.86 -17.33
N LEU A 231 13.00 0.36 -18.47
CA LEU A 231 14.31 -0.28 -18.48
C LEU A 231 15.45 0.71 -18.18
N ASP A 232 15.33 1.97 -18.61
CA ASP A 232 16.34 3.00 -18.31
C ASP A 232 16.40 3.28 -16.80
N VAL A 233 15.24 3.26 -16.10
CA VAL A 233 15.18 3.37 -14.63
C VAL A 233 15.93 2.21 -13.97
N LEU A 234 15.69 0.98 -14.43
CA LEU A 234 16.33 -0.22 -13.87
C LEU A 234 17.84 -0.28 -14.15
N VAL A 235 18.26 0.17 -15.35
CA VAL A 235 19.68 0.23 -15.73
C VAL A 235 20.40 1.28 -14.88
N ALA A 236 19.87 2.48 -14.75
CA ALA A 236 20.44 3.53 -13.89
C ALA A 236 20.57 3.04 -12.42
N ALA A 237 19.52 2.40 -11.91
CA ALA A 237 19.55 1.82 -10.56
C ALA A 237 20.68 0.79 -10.40
N ARG A 238 20.85 -0.10 -11.37
CA ARG A 238 21.89 -1.14 -11.37
C ARG A 238 23.30 -0.58 -11.49
N GLU A 239 23.50 0.41 -12.35
CA GLU A 239 24.83 1.00 -12.62
C GLU A 239 25.28 1.97 -11.51
N GLY A 240 24.45 2.19 -10.47
CA GLY A 240 24.77 3.09 -9.37
C GLY A 240 24.58 4.56 -9.71
N GLU A 241 23.88 4.86 -10.79
CA GLU A 241 23.57 6.21 -11.25
C GLU A 241 22.31 6.77 -10.58
N ALA A 242 22.15 8.11 -10.62
CA ALA A 242 20.90 8.73 -10.22
C ALA A 242 19.76 8.31 -11.17
N LEU A 243 18.59 8.01 -10.63
CA LEU A 243 17.44 7.67 -11.46
C LEU A 243 17.06 8.84 -12.39
N PRO A 244 16.68 8.57 -13.64
CA PRO A 244 16.20 9.61 -14.56
C PRO A 244 14.96 10.31 -13.99
N GLU A 245 14.69 11.52 -14.45
CA GLU A 245 13.38 12.14 -14.24
C GLU A 245 12.33 11.30 -14.97
N LEU A 246 11.14 11.20 -14.36
CA LEU A 246 10.05 10.42 -14.94
C LEU A 246 9.08 11.36 -15.67
N ASP A 247 8.86 11.06 -16.92
CA ASP A 247 7.84 11.72 -17.75
C ASP A 247 6.59 10.82 -17.80
N PHE A 248 5.42 11.42 -17.65
CA PHE A 248 4.13 10.75 -17.72
C PHE A 248 3.22 11.47 -18.71
N ALA A 249 2.43 10.72 -19.47
CA ALA A 249 1.39 11.28 -20.30
C ALA A 249 0.33 12.01 -19.45
N GLU A 250 -0.07 13.20 -19.87
CA GLU A 250 -1.13 13.98 -19.22
C GLU A 250 -2.52 13.34 -19.45
N GLN A 251 -2.73 12.16 -18.89
CA GLN A 251 -3.94 11.36 -19.05
C GLN A 251 -4.43 10.84 -17.70
N ALA A 252 -5.73 10.96 -17.48
CA ALA A 252 -6.40 10.28 -16.40
C ALA A 252 -6.54 8.78 -16.71
N THR A 253 -6.39 7.95 -15.71
CA THR A 253 -6.62 6.50 -15.81
C THR A 253 -7.62 6.02 -14.77
N VAL A 254 -8.39 5.01 -15.12
CA VAL A 254 -9.30 4.31 -14.21
C VAL A 254 -9.05 2.83 -14.32
N CYS A 255 -8.69 2.20 -13.21
CA CYS A 255 -8.67 0.75 -13.07
C CYS A 255 -9.95 0.28 -12.37
N LYS A 256 -10.55 -0.82 -12.83
CA LYS A 256 -11.71 -1.40 -12.18
C LYS A 256 -11.63 -2.92 -12.21
N TYR A 257 -11.86 -3.55 -11.06
CA TYR A 257 -11.95 -5.00 -10.96
C TYR A 257 -13.32 -5.52 -11.36
N ALA A 258 -13.31 -6.60 -12.14
CA ALA A 258 -14.45 -7.51 -12.28
C ALA A 258 -14.16 -8.71 -11.38
N VAL A 259 -15.03 -8.97 -10.43
CA VAL A 259 -14.84 -10.00 -9.40
C VAL A 259 -15.97 -11.04 -9.47
N PRO A 260 -15.73 -12.29 -9.02
CA PRO A 260 -16.79 -13.31 -9.00
C PRO A 260 -17.89 -12.96 -8.00
N ASP A 261 -19.07 -13.55 -8.20
CA ASP A 261 -20.17 -13.45 -7.25
C ASP A 261 -19.72 -13.89 -5.85
N GLY A 262 -20.22 -13.22 -4.83
CA GLY A 262 -19.86 -13.50 -3.42
C GLY A 262 -18.53 -12.89 -2.93
N TYR A 263 -17.75 -12.24 -3.80
CA TYR A 263 -16.51 -11.56 -3.41
C TYR A 263 -16.81 -10.39 -2.44
N PRO A 264 -15.99 -10.19 -1.40
CA PRO A 264 -14.76 -10.92 -1.03
C PRO A 264 -15.00 -12.05 -0.02
N THR A 265 -16.24 -12.24 0.47
CA THR A 265 -16.54 -13.08 1.65
C THR A 265 -16.65 -14.55 1.30
N ASP A 266 -17.36 -14.87 0.21
CA ASP A 266 -17.61 -16.24 -0.27
C ASP A 266 -17.59 -16.26 -1.81
N PRO A 267 -16.43 -16.01 -2.44
CA PRO A 267 -16.33 -15.90 -3.89
C PRO A 267 -16.55 -17.25 -4.56
N ASP A 268 -17.30 -17.26 -5.69
CA ASP A 268 -17.45 -18.43 -6.56
C ASP A 268 -16.12 -18.73 -7.28
N ALA A 269 -15.18 -19.30 -6.51
CA ALA A 269 -13.83 -19.59 -6.94
C ALA A 269 -13.83 -20.73 -8.00
N GLY A 270 -13.16 -20.49 -9.12
CA GLY A 270 -13.06 -21.44 -10.24
C GLY A 270 -14.21 -21.36 -11.24
N ALA A 271 -15.09 -20.38 -11.09
CA ALA A 271 -16.06 -20.06 -12.14
C ALA A 271 -15.35 -19.70 -13.45
N LYS A 272 -15.91 -20.16 -14.58
CA LYS A 272 -15.35 -19.85 -15.89
C LYS A 272 -15.57 -18.38 -16.22
N VAL A 273 -14.50 -17.68 -16.55
CA VAL A 273 -14.55 -16.29 -17.03
C VAL A 273 -14.59 -16.30 -18.56
N THR A 274 -15.51 -15.53 -19.13
CA THR A 274 -15.57 -15.27 -20.57
C THR A 274 -15.34 -13.80 -20.81
N ILE A 275 -14.31 -13.46 -21.55
CA ILE A 275 -13.94 -12.09 -21.88
C ILE A 275 -14.10 -11.88 -23.37
N ASP A 276 -14.81 -10.83 -23.76
CA ASP A 276 -14.95 -10.39 -25.15
C ASP A 276 -13.93 -9.28 -25.40
N GLU A 277 -12.68 -9.67 -25.68
CA GLU A 277 -11.56 -8.76 -25.92
C GLU A 277 -11.81 -7.87 -27.14
N ASP A 278 -12.53 -8.36 -28.16
CA ASP A 278 -12.86 -7.60 -29.38
C ASP A 278 -13.77 -6.39 -29.08
N ASN A 279 -14.53 -6.44 -28.00
CA ASN A 279 -15.41 -5.37 -27.55
C ASN A 279 -14.85 -4.57 -26.37
N ALA A 280 -13.64 -4.85 -25.92
CA ALA A 280 -12.99 -4.09 -24.83
C ALA A 280 -12.60 -2.65 -25.25
N GLY A 281 -12.62 -2.34 -26.55
CA GLY A 281 -12.23 -1.03 -27.08
C GLY A 281 -10.74 -0.73 -26.80
N ASP A 282 -10.45 0.45 -26.26
CA ASP A 282 -9.09 0.86 -25.90
C ASP A 282 -8.69 0.47 -24.47
N ALA A 283 -9.51 -0.33 -23.77
CA ALA A 283 -9.20 -0.77 -22.42
C ALA A 283 -8.05 -1.80 -22.43
N ILE A 284 -7.15 -1.66 -21.46
CA ILE A 284 -6.10 -2.64 -21.22
C ILE A 284 -6.65 -3.69 -20.24
N LEU A 285 -6.54 -4.95 -20.59
CA LEU A 285 -7.00 -6.05 -19.75
C LEU A 285 -5.84 -6.63 -18.95
N TYR A 286 -6.03 -6.71 -17.64
CA TYR A 286 -5.11 -7.37 -16.72
C TYR A 286 -5.79 -8.56 -16.08
N TYR A 287 -5.08 -9.67 -16.01
CA TYR A 287 -5.55 -10.92 -15.41
C TYR A 287 -4.97 -11.05 -14.01
N ALA A 288 -5.82 -11.07 -13.00
CA ALA A 288 -5.44 -11.25 -11.60
C ALA A 288 -6.16 -12.46 -11.00
N SER A 289 -5.41 -13.36 -10.37
CA SER A 289 -5.92 -14.57 -9.69
C SER A 289 -6.78 -15.46 -10.59
N VAL A 290 -6.40 -15.61 -11.85
CA VAL A 290 -7.05 -16.49 -12.84
C VAL A 290 -6.09 -17.57 -13.32
N ASP A 291 -6.64 -18.72 -13.68
CA ASP A 291 -5.90 -19.85 -14.26
C ASP A 291 -6.31 -20.06 -15.71
N ALA A 292 -5.35 -20.14 -16.62
CA ALA A 292 -5.60 -20.59 -17.98
C ALA A 292 -5.75 -22.10 -17.99
N ARG A 293 -6.89 -22.59 -18.54
CA ARG A 293 -7.18 -24.03 -18.68
C ARG A 293 -7.49 -24.35 -20.14
N ASP A 294 -7.57 -25.66 -20.46
CA ASP A 294 -7.83 -26.13 -21.84
C ASP A 294 -9.18 -25.64 -22.39
N ASP A 295 -10.13 -25.30 -21.54
CA ASP A 295 -11.49 -24.85 -21.88
C ASP A 295 -11.73 -23.34 -21.64
N GLY A 296 -10.69 -22.57 -21.32
CA GLY A 296 -10.76 -21.12 -21.11
C GLY A 296 -10.04 -20.64 -19.84
N ILE A 297 -10.44 -19.48 -19.36
CA ILE A 297 -9.94 -18.86 -18.12
C ILE A 297 -10.99 -19.03 -17.04
#